data_1a186ab43cc96a014d41fd2f743de3f5
#
_entry.id   1a186ab43cc96a014d41fd2f743de3f5
#
_cell.length_a   1.000
_cell.length_b   1.000
_cell.length_c   1.000
_cell.angle_alpha   90.00
_cell.angle_beta   90.00
_cell.angle_gamma   90.00
#
_symmetry.space_group_name_H-M   'P 1'
#
loop_
_entity.id
_entity.type
_entity.pdbx_description
1 polymer ?
#
loop_
_entity_poly.entity_id
_entity_poly.type
_entity_poly.pdbx_seq_one_letter_code
_entity_poly.pdbx_strand_id
1 'polypeptide(L)'
;MTARPKRRFLGLLAAIGLLPAVVAQAGAEEVNLYSSRHYDSDRTLYEAFTKETGIRVRLIEGDADQLIERIRSEGANSPADVFITVDAARLARAAGASILQPFQSAAVETRIPAALRSQDGLWFAISQRARVVMYDKEKGAPQGLARYEDLAGPAGAGLCVRSSNHPYNISLAASLLAADGPEKTEAWAKGVAANLARPPQGGDRDQFRAIPAGQCTLALANTYYLAAFGASSKPEDQALFKRIGVIFPNQAEGDRGTHVNISGAGLVKTAPNKASAARFLDFLTGDHAQAMLALGNMEYPAVPDAPLHPALEAMGRFRAEPVDAEKTNANAAPALQLLQRAGWR
;
A
#
# COMPACT_ATOMS: atom_id res chain seq x y z
N MET A 1 61.55 89.65 5.45
CA MET A 1 60.39 89.33 4.59
C MET A 1 60.40 87.80 4.35
N THR A 2 59.68 87.07 5.15
CA THR A 2 59.71 85.60 5.14
C THR A 2 58.31 85.06 4.81
N ALA A 3 58.18 84.42 3.67
CA ALA A 3 56.94 83.81 3.25
C ALA A 3 56.79 82.37 3.83
N ARG A 4 55.65 82.14 4.49
CA ARG A 4 55.28 80.84 5.00
C ARG A 4 54.56 80.03 3.93
N PRO A 5 54.79 78.68 3.77
CA PRO A 5 54.07 77.87 2.83
C PRO A 5 52.76 77.33 3.44
N LYS A 6 51.71 77.34 2.64
CA LYS A 6 50.37 76.76 3.00
C LYS A 6 50.43 75.23 2.82
N ARG A 7 50.13 74.46 3.90
CA ARG A 7 49.90 73.06 3.94
C ARG A 7 48.48 72.78 3.37
N ARG A 8 48.39 72.01 2.27
CA ARG A 8 47.14 71.38 1.76
C ARG A 8 46.92 70.10 2.50
N PHE A 9 45.79 69.97 3.24
CA PHE A 9 45.27 68.68 3.70
C PHE A 9 44.56 67.98 2.60
N LEU A 10 45.06 66.78 2.22
CA LEU A 10 44.37 65.88 1.31
C LEU A 10 43.48 64.97 2.16
N GLY A 11 42.14 65.17 2.10
CA GLY A 11 41.17 64.28 2.75
C GLY A 11 40.99 63.00 1.94
N LEU A 12 41.35 61.89 2.53
CA LEU A 12 41.15 60.56 1.98
C LEU A 12 39.70 60.13 2.34
N LEU A 13 38.80 60.20 1.34
CA LEU A 13 37.45 59.63 1.46
C LEU A 13 37.55 58.12 1.25
N ALA A 14 37.41 57.36 2.35
CA ALA A 14 37.23 55.91 2.30
C ALA A 14 35.79 55.60 1.86
N ALA A 15 35.60 55.20 0.64
CA ALA A 15 34.32 54.66 0.14
C ALA A 15 34.13 53.23 0.68
N ILE A 16 33.29 53.10 1.70
CA ILE A 16 32.83 51.79 2.22
C ILE A 16 31.80 51.27 1.19
N GLY A 17 32.24 50.34 0.33
CA GLY A 17 31.36 49.62 -0.57
C GLY A 17 30.46 48.65 0.19
N LEU A 18 29.17 48.98 0.34
CA LEU A 18 28.15 48.01 0.73
C LEU A 18 27.98 47.00 -0.39
N LEU A 19 28.52 45.79 -0.24
CA LEU A 19 28.15 44.66 -1.05
C LEU A 19 26.71 44.26 -0.68
N PRO A 20 25.77 44.22 -1.62
CA PRO A 20 24.44 43.69 -1.35
C PRO A 20 24.60 42.21 -1.01
N ALA A 21 24.24 41.79 0.21
CA ALA A 21 24.06 40.40 0.54
C ALA A 21 22.90 39.87 -0.31
N VAL A 22 23.21 39.11 -1.35
CA VAL A 22 22.23 38.32 -2.09
C VAL A 22 21.74 37.24 -1.12
N VAL A 23 20.63 37.53 -0.41
CA VAL A 23 19.88 36.51 0.32
C VAL A 23 19.30 35.63 -0.76
N ALA A 24 19.97 34.51 -1.04
CA ALA A 24 19.37 33.43 -1.84
C ALA A 24 18.09 33.04 -1.11
N GLN A 25 16.95 33.39 -1.66
CA GLN A 25 15.66 32.92 -1.22
C GLN A 25 15.66 31.42 -1.47
N ALA A 26 15.98 30.63 -0.43
CA ALA A 26 15.82 29.18 -0.48
C ALA A 26 14.36 28.94 -0.84
N GLY A 27 14.11 28.43 -2.05
CA GLY A 27 12.77 27.99 -2.43
C GLY A 27 12.24 27.06 -1.36
N ALA A 28 10.94 27.12 -1.04
CA ALA A 28 10.36 26.23 -0.07
C ALA A 28 10.71 24.79 -0.46
N GLU A 29 11.30 24.02 0.48
CA GLU A 29 11.62 22.62 0.25
C GLU A 29 10.35 21.86 -0.18
N GLU A 30 10.47 20.99 -1.17
CA GLU A 30 9.35 20.21 -1.69
C GLU A 30 9.75 18.76 -1.95
N VAL A 31 8.72 17.89 -2.01
CA VAL A 31 8.82 16.51 -2.46
C VAL A 31 7.74 16.25 -3.48
N ASN A 32 8.12 15.73 -4.65
CA ASN A 32 7.19 15.40 -5.74
C ASN A 32 6.79 13.93 -5.59
N LEU A 33 5.56 13.71 -5.16
CA LEU A 33 4.98 12.40 -4.90
C LEU A 33 4.15 11.93 -6.09
N TYR A 34 4.56 10.83 -6.72
CA TYR A 34 3.80 10.14 -7.75
C TYR A 34 3.08 8.96 -7.10
N SER A 35 1.74 9.03 -7.01
CA SER A 35 0.94 8.08 -6.24
C SER A 35 -0.20 7.47 -7.06
N SER A 36 -0.31 6.15 -7.01
CA SER A 36 -1.52 5.46 -7.44
C SER A 36 -2.51 5.19 -6.30
N ARG A 37 -2.23 5.71 -5.11
CA ARG A 37 -3.20 5.80 -4.02
C ARG A 37 -4.04 7.05 -4.24
N HIS A 38 -5.34 6.93 -3.98
CA HIS A 38 -6.30 8.03 -4.19
C HIS A 38 -7.37 8.01 -3.08
N TYR A 39 -6.91 7.78 -1.83
CA TYR A 39 -7.77 7.91 -0.66
C TYR A 39 -7.78 9.36 -0.18
N ASP A 40 -8.97 9.89 0.12
CA ASP A 40 -9.09 11.25 0.64
C ASP A 40 -8.28 11.46 1.95
N SER A 41 -8.17 10.42 2.77
CA SER A 41 -7.38 10.40 4.01
C SER A 41 -5.87 10.57 3.77
N ASP A 42 -5.34 10.20 2.59
CA ASP A 42 -3.92 10.38 2.30
C ASP A 42 -3.55 11.87 2.20
N ARG A 43 -4.47 12.74 1.83
CA ARG A 43 -4.25 14.21 1.81
C ARG A 43 -3.92 14.74 3.20
N THR A 44 -4.66 14.28 4.22
CA THR A 44 -4.40 14.65 5.61
C THR A 44 -3.00 14.19 6.06
N LEU A 45 -2.56 13.00 5.62
CA LEU A 45 -1.21 12.50 5.87
C LEU A 45 -0.13 13.41 5.27
N TYR A 46 -0.32 13.87 4.03
CA TYR A 46 0.63 14.76 3.34
C TYR A 46 0.65 16.16 3.96
N GLU A 47 -0.50 16.66 4.42
CA GLU A 47 -0.61 17.92 5.16
C GLU A 47 0.10 17.83 6.52
N ALA A 48 -0.02 16.70 7.24
CA ALA A 48 0.69 16.45 8.49
C ALA A 48 2.21 16.48 8.27
N PHE A 49 2.73 15.81 7.25
CA PHE A 49 4.14 15.87 6.89
C PHE A 49 4.60 17.31 6.62
N THR A 50 3.83 18.06 5.83
CA THR A 50 4.16 19.47 5.53
C THR A 50 4.17 20.33 6.79
N LYS A 51 3.21 20.12 7.69
CA LYS A 51 3.12 20.86 8.97
C LYS A 51 4.30 20.56 9.90
N GLU A 52 4.74 19.28 9.94
CA GLU A 52 5.83 18.85 10.82
C GLU A 52 7.22 19.26 10.30
N THR A 53 7.38 19.31 8.98
CA THR A 53 8.70 19.47 8.37
C THR A 53 8.94 20.78 7.64
N GLY A 54 7.86 21.50 7.27
CA GLY A 54 7.91 22.63 6.36
C GLY A 54 8.07 22.25 4.88
N ILE A 55 8.26 20.95 4.55
CA ILE A 55 8.43 20.45 3.20
C ILE A 55 7.05 20.29 2.54
N ARG A 56 6.86 20.90 1.39
CA ARG A 56 5.60 20.82 0.64
C ARG A 56 5.52 19.52 -0.15
N VAL A 57 4.42 18.79 -0.03
CA VAL A 57 4.13 17.65 -0.91
C VAL A 57 3.44 18.13 -2.18
N ARG A 58 4.05 17.83 -3.33
CA ARG A 58 3.45 18.02 -4.66
C ARG A 58 2.97 16.67 -5.17
N LEU A 59 1.68 16.46 -5.11
CA LEU A 59 1.04 15.19 -5.44
C LEU A 59 0.69 15.15 -6.93
N ILE A 60 1.06 14.04 -7.59
CA ILE A 60 0.59 13.63 -8.91
C ILE A 60 -0.05 12.26 -8.75
N GLU A 61 -1.36 12.20 -8.96
CA GLU A 61 -2.14 10.96 -8.87
C GLU A 61 -2.38 10.39 -10.27
N GLY A 62 -2.35 9.06 -10.38
CA GLY A 62 -2.62 8.37 -11.63
C GLY A 62 -2.59 6.85 -11.49
N ASP A 63 -2.87 6.16 -12.60
CA ASP A 63 -2.69 4.72 -12.66
C ASP A 63 -1.20 4.35 -12.49
N ALA A 64 -0.93 3.29 -11.73
CA ALA A 64 0.44 2.93 -11.38
C ALA A 64 1.30 2.64 -12.61
N ASP A 65 0.76 1.93 -13.60
CA ASP A 65 1.51 1.55 -14.79
C ASP A 65 1.80 2.78 -15.67
N GLN A 66 0.84 3.71 -15.73
CA GLN A 66 1.05 5.00 -16.42
C GLN A 66 2.09 5.87 -15.71
N LEU A 67 2.09 5.90 -14.37
CA LEU A 67 3.10 6.63 -13.59
C LEU A 67 4.50 6.04 -13.77
N ILE A 68 4.64 4.69 -13.75
CA ILE A 68 5.90 4.00 -14.02
C ILE A 68 6.44 4.37 -15.41
N GLU A 69 5.59 4.28 -16.44
CA GLU A 69 5.99 4.63 -17.81
C GLU A 69 6.33 6.12 -17.96
N ARG A 70 5.64 6.99 -17.26
CA ARG A 70 5.93 8.42 -17.23
C ARG A 70 7.31 8.69 -16.64
N ILE A 71 7.61 8.16 -15.44
CA ILE A 71 8.92 8.33 -14.79
C ILE A 71 10.02 7.77 -15.70
N ARG A 72 9.79 6.60 -16.32
CA ARG A 72 10.74 5.96 -17.22
C ARG A 72 11.02 6.82 -18.47
N SER A 73 9.97 7.36 -19.08
CA SER A 73 10.09 8.18 -20.31
C SER A 73 10.70 9.56 -20.06
N GLU A 74 10.42 10.17 -18.90
CA GLU A 74 11.03 11.44 -18.48
C GLU A 74 12.52 11.26 -18.15
N GLY A 75 12.96 10.06 -17.77
CA GLY A 75 14.34 9.70 -17.50
C GLY A 75 15.02 10.63 -16.49
N ALA A 76 16.18 11.19 -16.85
CA ALA A 76 16.93 12.10 -15.98
C ALA A 76 16.20 13.42 -15.68
N ASN A 77 15.20 13.77 -16.48
CA ASN A 77 14.41 14.99 -16.32
C ASN A 77 13.13 14.76 -15.50
N SER A 78 12.89 13.55 -15.01
CA SER A 78 11.71 13.28 -14.19
C SER A 78 11.74 14.10 -12.89
N PRO A 79 10.69 14.86 -12.60
CA PRO A 79 10.60 15.59 -11.34
C PRO A 79 10.19 14.69 -10.17
N ALA A 80 9.84 13.42 -10.41
CA ALA A 80 9.37 12.49 -9.37
C ALA A 80 10.47 12.23 -8.34
N ASP A 81 10.12 12.36 -7.06
CA ASP A 81 11.00 12.04 -5.93
C ASP A 81 10.65 10.72 -5.27
N VAL A 82 9.34 10.49 -5.03
CA VAL A 82 8.82 9.29 -4.39
C VAL A 82 7.72 8.69 -5.25
N PHE A 83 7.75 7.37 -5.40
CA PHE A 83 6.68 6.59 -6.02
C PHE A 83 5.94 5.78 -4.95
N ILE A 84 4.59 5.89 -4.92
CA ILE A 84 3.72 5.10 -4.04
C ILE A 84 2.69 4.33 -4.88
N THR A 85 2.50 3.05 -4.55
CA THR A 85 1.47 2.23 -5.20
C THR A 85 0.77 1.30 -4.20
N VAL A 86 -0.37 0.75 -4.61
CA VAL A 86 -1.26 -0.08 -3.78
C VAL A 86 -1.14 -1.59 -4.04
N ASP A 87 -0.10 -2.04 -4.71
CA ASP A 87 0.05 -3.45 -5.10
C ASP A 87 1.53 -3.86 -5.14
N ALA A 88 1.86 -4.99 -4.49
CA ALA A 88 3.22 -5.53 -4.44
C ALA A 88 3.79 -5.83 -5.84
N ALA A 89 2.97 -6.37 -6.77
CA ALA A 89 3.42 -6.66 -8.13
C ALA A 89 3.81 -5.37 -8.89
N ARG A 90 3.14 -4.25 -8.61
CA ARG A 90 3.48 -2.96 -9.20
C ARG A 90 4.76 -2.38 -8.61
N LEU A 91 5.06 -2.63 -7.32
CA LEU A 91 6.37 -2.30 -6.74
C LEU A 91 7.49 -3.07 -7.43
N ALA A 92 7.30 -4.39 -7.64
CA ALA A 92 8.27 -5.20 -8.39
C ALA A 92 8.42 -4.72 -9.84
N ARG A 93 7.32 -4.30 -10.49
CA ARG A 93 7.37 -3.71 -11.84
C ARG A 93 8.15 -2.41 -11.88
N ALA A 94 7.95 -1.52 -10.89
CA ALA A 94 8.72 -0.28 -10.76
C ALA A 94 10.21 -0.56 -10.55
N ALA A 95 10.55 -1.54 -9.72
CA ALA A 95 11.91 -2.02 -9.53
C ALA A 95 12.52 -2.58 -10.82
N GLY A 96 11.79 -3.48 -11.51
CA GLY A 96 12.20 -4.07 -12.80
C GLY A 96 12.34 -3.03 -13.93
N ALA A 97 11.56 -1.96 -13.91
CA ALA A 97 11.69 -0.83 -14.82
C ALA A 97 12.89 0.09 -14.48
N SER A 98 13.63 -0.22 -13.41
CA SER A 98 14.80 0.54 -12.93
C SER A 98 14.51 2.02 -12.65
N ILE A 99 13.28 2.35 -12.26
CA ILE A 99 12.89 3.71 -11.88
C ILE A 99 13.13 4.01 -10.40
N LEU A 100 13.42 2.99 -9.58
CA LEU A 100 13.71 3.12 -8.16
C LEU A 100 15.21 3.01 -7.88
N GLN A 101 15.65 3.54 -6.75
CA GLN A 101 17.00 3.39 -6.20
C GLN A 101 16.92 2.91 -4.75
N PRO A 102 17.95 2.22 -4.24
CA PRO A 102 18.00 1.81 -2.84
C PRO A 102 17.83 3.00 -1.89
N PHE A 103 16.97 2.83 -0.92
CA PHE A 103 16.77 3.76 0.20
C PHE A 103 17.17 3.07 1.49
N GLN A 104 18.33 3.43 2.02
CA GLN A 104 18.82 2.94 3.30
C GLN A 104 18.43 3.91 4.41
N SER A 105 17.65 3.45 5.35
CA SER A 105 17.18 4.22 6.50
C SER A 105 17.06 3.34 7.73
N ALA A 106 17.68 3.77 8.82
CA ALA A 106 17.54 3.09 10.11
C ALA A 106 16.07 3.04 10.58
N ALA A 107 15.26 4.04 10.25
CA ALA A 107 13.84 4.06 10.56
C ALA A 107 13.09 2.94 9.82
N VAL A 108 13.32 2.79 8.51
CA VAL A 108 12.71 1.70 7.72
C VAL A 108 13.20 0.34 8.20
N GLU A 109 14.51 0.19 8.43
CA GLU A 109 15.12 -1.10 8.78
C GLU A 109 14.68 -1.61 10.16
N THR A 110 14.48 -0.72 11.12
CA THR A 110 14.08 -1.08 12.48
C THR A 110 12.58 -1.23 12.65
N ARG A 111 11.77 -0.49 11.88
CA ARG A 111 10.32 -0.42 12.07
C ARG A 111 9.51 -1.30 11.12
N ILE A 112 9.97 -1.47 9.88
CA ILE A 112 9.27 -2.29 8.89
C ILE A 112 9.88 -3.69 8.87
N PRO A 113 9.10 -4.76 9.12
CA PRO A 113 9.60 -6.13 9.04
C PRO A 113 10.26 -6.46 7.70
N ALA A 114 11.32 -7.28 7.73
CA ALA A 114 12.04 -7.67 6.51
C ALA A 114 11.13 -8.31 5.44
N ALA A 115 10.09 -9.04 5.87
CA ALA A 115 9.08 -9.63 4.98
C ALA A 115 8.21 -8.60 4.24
N LEU A 116 8.27 -7.32 4.63
CA LEU A 116 7.51 -6.21 4.05
C LEU A 116 8.41 -5.19 3.33
N ARG A 117 9.63 -5.58 3.00
CA ARG A 117 10.63 -4.75 2.28
C ARG A 117 11.28 -5.54 1.17
N SER A 118 11.70 -4.88 0.09
CA SER A 118 12.59 -5.51 -0.88
C SER A 118 13.99 -5.73 -0.28
N GLN A 119 14.62 -6.82 -0.65
CA GLN A 119 15.96 -7.19 -0.14
C GLN A 119 17.03 -6.17 -0.53
N ASP A 120 16.88 -5.54 -1.68
CA ASP A 120 17.78 -4.53 -2.24
C ASP A 120 17.42 -3.08 -1.82
N GLY A 121 16.41 -2.90 -0.95
CA GLY A 121 16.01 -1.60 -0.41
C GLY A 121 15.27 -0.70 -1.40
N LEU A 122 14.78 -1.21 -2.52
CA LEU A 122 14.11 -0.41 -3.55
C LEU A 122 12.72 0.08 -3.12
N TRP A 123 12.04 -0.67 -2.25
CA TRP A 123 10.72 -0.33 -1.74
C TRP A 123 10.48 -0.94 -0.35
N PHE A 124 9.51 -0.38 0.36
CA PHE A 124 8.98 -0.94 1.61
C PHE A 124 7.47 -0.70 1.70
N ALA A 125 6.79 -1.56 2.47
CA ALA A 125 5.36 -1.43 2.73
C ALA A 125 5.08 -0.27 3.68
N ILE A 126 3.96 0.42 3.45
CA ILE A 126 3.43 1.45 4.35
C ILE A 126 2.12 1.02 5.00
N SER A 127 1.40 0.08 4.40
CA SER A 127 0.20 -0.55 4.95
C SER A 127 -0.06 -1.91 4.31
N GLN A 128 -0.93 -2.71 4.94
CA GLN A 128 -1.27 -4.06 4.50
C GLN A 128 -2.79 -4.27 4.45
N ARG A 129 -3.24 -5.12 3.55
CA ARG A 129 -4.64 -5.55 3.40
C ARG A 129 -4.70 -7.06 3.33
N ALA A 130 -5.41 -7.69 4.27
CA ALA A 130 -5.58 -9.13 4.25
C ALA A 130 -6.78 -9.52 3.36
N ARG A 131 -6.60 -10.58 2.56
CA ARG A 131 -7.64 -11.25 1.80
C ARG A 131 -8.22 -12.37 2.64
N VAL A 132 -9.47 -12.24 3.11
CA VAL A 132 -10.05 -13.11 4.14
C VAL A 132 -11.33 -13.77 3.66
N VAL A 133 -11.75 -14.84 4.35
CA VAL A 133 -13.06 -15.44 4.15
C VAL A 133 -14.02 -14.90 5.19
N MET A 134 -15.18 -14.43 4.74
CA MET A 134 -16.22 -13.86 5.55
C MET A 134 -17.44 -14.79 5.58
N TYR A 135 -18.13 -14.87 6.72
CA TYR A 135 -19.27 -15.75 6.96
C TYR A 135 -20.31 -15.11 7.88
N ASP A 136 -21.49 -15.69 7.99
CA ASP A 136 -22.54 -15.25 8.91
C ASP A 136 -22.32 -15.82 10.32
N LYS A 137 -22.02 -14.96 11.30
CA LYS A 137 -21.82 -15.39 12.70
C LYS A 137 -23.04 -16.07 13.29
N GLU A 138 -24.24 -15.70 12.85
CA GLU A 138 -25.49 -16.34 13.35
C GLU A 138 -25.60 -17.79 12.90
N LYS A 139 -24.95 -18.15 11.78
CA LYS A 139 -24.90 -19.52 11.27
C LYS A 139 -23.67 -20.31 11.77
N GLY A 140 -22.73 -19.61 12.44
CA GLY A 140 -21.47 -20.17 12.88
C GLY A 140 -20.42 -20.25 11.78
N ALA A 141 -19.17 -20.45 12.20
CA ALA A 141 -18.06 -20.63 11.26
C ALA A 141 -18.18 -21.96 10.52
N PRO A 142 -17.91 -21.99 9.18
CA PRO A 142 -17.97 -23.23 8.40
C PRO A 142 -16.95 -24.24 8.92
N GLN A 143 -17.38 -25.47 9.15
CA GLN A 143 -16.49 -26.54 9.59
C GLN A 143 -15.50 -26.92 8.47
N GLY A 144 -14.24 -27.15 8.84
CA GLY A 144 -13.20 -27.57 7.90
C GLY A 144 -12.67 -26.46 6.99
N LEU A 145 -13.01 -25.17 7.27
CA LEU A 145 -12.46 -24.03 6.54
C LEU A 145 -11.42 -23.33 7.41
N ALA A 146 -10.15 -23.64 7.19
CA ALA A 146 -9.01 -23.04 7.87
C ALA A 146 -7.98 -22.46 6.90
N ARG A 147 -7.99 -22.88 5.65
CA ARG A 147 -7.00 -22.54 4.62
C ARG A 147 -7.70 -22.07 3.33
N TYR A 148 -6.96 -21.37 2.46
CA TYR A 148 -7.49 -21.05 1.12
C TYR A 148 -7.78 -22.31 0.30
N GLU A 149 -6.97 -23.34 0.50
CA GLU A 149 -7.09 -24.62 -0.19
C GLU A 149 -8.45 -25.29 0.11
N ASP A 150 -9.00 -25.09 1.29
CA ASP A 150 -10.29 -25.66 1.71
C ASP A 150 -11.49 -25.06 0.94
N LEU A 151 -11.31 -23.87 0.33
CA LEU A 151 -12.33 -23.26 -0.53
C LEU A 151 -12.67 -24.08 -1.77
N ALA A 152 -11.77 -24.97 -2.20
CA ALA A 152 -11.99 -25.88 -3.33
C ALA A 152 -12.80 -27.12 -2.94
N GLY A 153 -12.95 -27.40 -1.64
CA GLY A 153 -13.68 -28.52 -1.10
C GLY A 153 -15.10 -28.16 -0.61
N PRO A 154 -15.78 -29.10 0.05
CA PRO A 154 -17.16 -28.89 0.56
C PRO A 154 -17.30 -27.69 1.50
N ALA A 155 -16.25 -27.35 2.26
CA ALA A 155 -16.24 -26.19 3.17
C ALA A 155 -16.37 -24.85 2.44
N GLY A 156 -16.02 -24.78 1.16
CA GLY A 156 -16.14 -23.60 0.31
C GLY A 156 -17.50 -23.42 -0.39
N ALA A 157 -18.46 -24.33 -0.18
CA ALA A 157 -19.74 -24.28 -0.86
C ALA A 157 -20.52 -22.99 -0.60
N GLY A 158 -21.07 -22.40 -1.65
CA GLY A 158 -21.84 -21.16 -1.57
C GLY A 158 -20.99 -19.89 -1.47
N LEU A 159 -19.74 -19.95 -1.93
CA LEU A 159 -18.81 -18.81 -1.96
C LEU A 159 -19.25 -17.75 -2.97
N CYS A 160 -19.16 -16.48 -2.59
CA CYS A 160 -19.28 -15.34 -3.49
C CYS A 160 -17.94 -14.60 -3.62
N VAL A 161 -17.61 -14.24 -4.85
CA VAL A 161 -16.33 -13.62 -5.21
C VAL A 161 -16.52 -12.54 -6.28
N ARG A 162 -15.51 -11.69 -6.42
CA ARG A 162 -15.35 -10.78 -7.56
C ARG A 162 -14.87 -11.53 -8.80
N SER A 163 -14.92 -10.87 -9.95
CA SER A 163 -14.36 -11.39 -11.20
C SER A 163 -12.87 -11.77 -11.06
N SER A 164 -12.44 -12.78 -11.81
CA SER A 164 -11.05 -13.25 -11.86
C SER A 164 -10.05 -12.19 -12.30
N ASN A 165 -10.47 -11.24 -13.15
CA ASN A 165 -9.59 -10.18 -13.66
C ASN A 165 -9.29 -9.07 -12.63
N HIS A 166 -9.89 -9.15 -11.45
CA HIS A 166 -9.62 -8.15 -10.41
C HIS A 166 -8.27 -8.42 -9.74
N PRO A 167 -7.42 -7.39 -9.52
CA PRO A 167 -6.08 -7.53 -8.95
C PRO A 167 -6.03 -8.35 -7.65
N TYR A 168 -7.05 -8.28 -6.78
CA TYR A 168 -7.06 -9.01 -5.52
C TYR A 168 -7.14 -10.53 -5.70
N ASN A 169 -7.91 -11.00 -6.67
CA ASN A 169 -8.00 -12.43 -6.97
C ASN A 169 -6.76 -12.91 -7.73
N ILE A 170 -6.23 -12.07 -8.63
CA ILE A 170 -4.97 -12.34 -9.33
C ILE A 170 -3.83 -12.46 -8.32
N SER A 171 -3.71 -11.54 -7.35
CA SER A 171 -2.68 -11.54 -6.33
C SER A 171 -2.75 -12.79 -5.45
N LEU A 172 -3.94 -13.17 -4.98
CA LEU A 172 -4.12 -14.41 -4.21
C LEU A 172 -3.73 -15.64 -5.03
N ALA A 173 -4.22 -15.76 -6.28
CA ALA A 173 -3.91 -16.89 -7.14
C ALA A 173 -2.42 -16.92 -7.51
N ALA A 174 -1.76 -15.77 -7.69
CA ALA A 174 -0.33 -15.68 -7.94
C ALA A 174 0.50 -16.14 -6.72
N SER A 175 0.05 -15.84 -5.49
CA SER A 175 0.65 -16.34 -4.25
C SER A 175 0.51 -17.87 -4.15
N LEU A 176 -0.70 -18.41 -4.41
CA LEU A 176 -0.93 -19.85 -4.46
C LEU A 176 -0.06 -20.55 -5.52
N LEU A 177 0.03 -19.95 -6.70
CA LEU A 177 0.86 -20.46 -7.80
C LEU A 177 2.35 -20.50 -7.43
N ALA A 178 2.83 -19.50 -6.70
CA ALA A 178 4.19 -19.45 -6.20
C ALA A 178 4.47 -20.52 -5.13
N ALA A 179 3.50 -20.81 -4.27
CA ALA A 179 3.64 -21.75 -3.16
C ALA A 179 3.42 -23.21 -3.57
N ASP A 180 2.38 -23.47 -4.36
CA ASP A 180 1.84 -24.82 -4.61
C ASP A 180 2.10 -25.34 -6.03
N GLY A 181 2.50 -24.44 -6.94
CA GLY A 181 2.71 -24.75 -8.35
C GLY A 181 1.44 -24.77 -9.18
N PRO A 182 1.57 -24.88 -10.53
CA PRO A 182 0.46 -24.67 -11.45
C PRO A 182 -0.64 -25.73 -11.33
N GLU A 183 -0.30 -27.00 -11.17
CA GLU A 183 -1.27 -28.10 -11.15
C GLU A 183 -2.22 -28.00 -9.96
N LYS A 184 -1.66 -27.80 -8.74
CA LYS A 184 -2.46 -27.68 -7.51
C LYS A 184 -3.30 -26.41 -7.53
N THR A 185 -2.74 -25.29 -8.00
CA THR A 185 -3.47 -24.03 -8.10
C THR A 185 -4.60 -24.10 -9.11
N GLU A 186 -4.42 -24.81 -10.24
CA GLU A 186 -5.49 -25.01 -11.21
C GLU A 186 -6.60 -25.90 -10.65
N ALA A 187 -6.25 -26.98 -9.94
CA ALA A 187 -7.22 -27.82 -9.25
C ALA A 187 -8.00 -27.02 -8.19
N TRP A 188 -7.31 -26.18 -7.41
CA TRP A 188 -7.93 -25.28 -6.46
C TRP A 188 -8.90 -24.31 -7.14
N ALA A 189 -8.49 -23.65 -8.21
CA ALA A 189 -9.33 -22.69 -8.92
C ALA A 189 -10.59 -23.34 -9.51
N LYS A 190 -10.49 -24.58 -10.03
CA LYS A 190 -11.63 -25.36 -10.51
C LYS A 190 -12.61 -25.70 -9.38
N GLY A 191 -12.08 -26.14 -8.22
CA GLY A 191 -12.90 -26.41 -7.03
C GLY A 191 -13.61 -25.15 -6.51
N VAL A 192 -12.89 -24.02 -6.45
CA VAL A 192 -13.49 -22.74 -6.07
C VAL A 192 -14.58 -22.33 -7.05
N ALA A 193 -14.33 -22.45 -8.37
CA ALA A 193 -15.33 -22.11 -9.39
C ALA A 193 -16.59 -22.98 -9.28
N ALA A 194 -16.44 -24.26 -8.94
CA ALA A 194 -17.55 -25.19 -8.71
C ALA A 194 -18.36 -24.86 -7.44
N ASN A 195 -17.72 -24.23 -6.44
CA ASN A 195 -18.33 -23.86 -5.16
C ASN A 195 -19.00 -22.47 -5.17
N LEU A 196 -18.95 -21.74 -6.28
CA LEU A 196 -19.55 -20.40 -6.35
C LEU A 196 -21.08 -20.48 -6.25
N ALA A 197 -21.66 -19.67 -5.36
CA ALA A 197 -23.11 -19.55 -5.22
C ALA A 197 -23.77 -18.90 -6.46
N ARG A 198 -23.02 -18.07 -7.16
CA ARG A 198 -23.46 -17.32 -8.34
C ARG A 198 -22.25 -16.94 -9.20
N PRO A 199 -22.46 -16.54 -10.46
CA PRO A 199 -21.39 -15.97 -11.27
C PRO A 199 -20.72 -14.79 -10.57
N PRO A 200 -19.39 -14.64 -10.67
CA PRO A 200 -18.67 -13.52 -10.08
C PRO A 200 -19.22 -12.17 -10.52
N GLN A 201 -19.49 -11.27 -9.59
CA GLN A 201 -20.04 -9.95 -9.88
C GLN A 201 -19.78 -8.96 -8.74
N GLY A 202 -19.85 -7.66 -9.03
CA GLY A 202 -19.75 -6.60 -8.03
C GLY A 202 -18.39 -6.48 -7.33
N GLY A 203 -18.35 -5.70 -6.28
CA GLY A 203 -17.18 -5.48 -5.43
C GLY A 203 -17.20 -6.30 -4.15
N ASP A 204 -16.15 -6.19 -3.33
CA ASP A 204 -16.03 -6.92 -2.05
C ASP A 204 -17.21 -6.63 -1.11
N ARG A 205 -17.72 -5.37 -1.10
CA ARG A 205 -18.90 -5.01 -0.30
C ARG A 205 -20.15 -5.77 -0.72
N ASP A 206 -20.33 -6.03 -2.00
CA ASP A 206 -21.48 -6.77 -2.52
C ASP A 206 -21.40 -8.25 -2.17
N GLN A 207 -20.18 -8.80 -2.03
CA GLN A 207 -20.00 -10.19 -1.64
C GLN A 207 -20.47 -10.41 -0.20
N PHE A 208 -19.97 -9.66 0.77
CA PHE A 208 -20.36 -9.91 2.16
C PHE A 208 -21.78 -9.37 2.50
N ARG A 209 -22.33 -8.38 1.78
CA ARG A 209 -23.75 -8.03 1.90
C ARG A 209 -24.69 -9.14 1.43
N ALA A 210 -24.24 -9.95 0.48
CA ALA A 210 -25.02 -11.07 -0.04
C ALA A 210 -25.17 -12.24 0.97
N ILE A 211 -24.31 -12.29 2.01
CA ILE A 211 -24.35 -13.33 3.04
C ILE A 211 -25.66 -13.26 3.87
N PRO A 212 -25.99 -12.16 4.57
CA PRO A 212 -27.24 -12.06 5.34
C PRO A 212 -28.48 -12.02 4.45
N ALA A 213 -28.33 -11.69 3.16
CA ALA A 213 -29.42 -11.80 2.17
C ALA A 213 -29.69 -13.24 1.70
N GLY A 214 -28.92 -14.22 2.18
CA GLY A 214 -29.08 -15.63 1.83
C GLY A 214 -28.63 -16.01 0.42
N GLN A 215 -27.97 -15.11 -0.29
CA GLN A 215 -27.47 -15.36 -1.66
C GLN A 215 -26.10 -16.10 -1.65
N CYS A 216 -25.36 -15.98 -0.55
CA CYS A 216 -24.06 -16.59 -0.35
C CYS A 216 -23.97 -17.14 1.07
N THR A 217 -23.16 -18.19 1.27
CA THR A 217 -22.77 -18.65 2.61
C THR A 217 -21.44 -18.02 3.04
N LEU A 218 -20.57 -17.77 2.07
CA LEU A 218 -19.22 -17.25 2.24
C LEU A 218 -18.96 -16.11 1.26
N ALA A 219 -18.01 -15.25 1.63
CA ALA A 219 -17.45 -14.25 0.74
C ALA A 219 -15.92 -14.19 0.86
N LEU A 220 -15.22 -14.07 -0.26
CA LEU A 220 -13.79 -13.76 -0.29
C LEU A 220 -13.63 -12.27 -0.50
N ALA A 221 -13.12 -11.54 0.52
CA ALA A 221 -13.06 -10.08 0.51
C ALA A 221 -11.84 -9.56 1.28
N ASN A 222 -11.47 -8.30 1.04
CA ASN A 222 -10.41 -7.65 1.81
C ASN A 222 -10.96 -7.04 3.10
N THR A 223 -10.16 -7.11 4.16
CA THR A 223 -10.52 -6.69 5.52
C THR A 223 -11.01 -5.26 5.63
N TYR A 224 -10.34 -4.30 4.98
CA TYR A 224 -10.63 -2.88 5.12
C TYR A 224 -12.05 -2.49 4.64
N TYR A 225 -12.63 -3.25 3.70
CA TYR A 225 -14.01 -3.01 3.28
C TYR A 225 -15.01 -3.28 4.41
N LEU A 226 -14.82 -4.37 5.16
CA LEU A 226 -15.69 -4.68 6.30
C LEU A 226 -15.39 -3.74 7.47
N ALA A 227 -14.11 -3.42 7.73
CA ALA A 227 -13.72 -2.47 8.77
C ALA A 227 -14.37 -1.10 8.57
N ALA A 228 -14.50 -0.63 7.32
CA ALA A 228 -15.18 0.62 7.01
C ALA A 228 -16.67 0.61 7.43
N PHE A 229 -17.34 -0.55 7.44
CA PHE A 229 -18.70 -0.69 7.97
C PHE A 229 -18.70 -0.59 9.50
N GLY A 230 -17.70 -1.13 10.17
CA GLY A 230 -17.54 -0.99 11.63
C GLY A 230 -17.26 0.45 12.07
N ALA A 231 -16.63 1.25 11.20
CA ALA A 231 -16.34 2.67 11.41
C ALA A 231 -17.47 3.59 10.95
N SER A 232 -18.47 3.08 10.23
CA SER A 232 -19.60 3.86 9.70
C SER A 232 -20.48 4.40 10.82
N SER A 233 -21.03 5.60 10.64
CA SER A 233 -22.06 6.16 11.54
C SER A 233 -23.46 5.60 11.27
N LYS A 234 -23.65 4.81 10.20
CA LYS A 234 -24.93 4.24 9.81
C LYS A 234 -25.23 2.97 10.61
N PRO A 235 -26.39 2.89 11.30
CA PRO A 235 -26.74 1.72 12.11
C PRO A 235 -26.78 0.41 11.30
N GLU A 236 -27.23 0.45 10.06
CA GLU A 236 -27.28 -0.71 9.17
C GLU A 236 -25.89 -1.26 8.82
N ASP A 237 -24.90 -0.39 8.61
CA ASP A 237 -23.54 -0.78 8.35
C ASP A 237 -22.92 -1.43 9.60
N GLN A 238 -23.12 -0.82 10.77
CA GLN A 238 -22.65 -1.38 12.05
C GLN A 238 -23.30 -2.72 12.38
N ALA A 239 -24.59 -2.88 12.10
CA ALA A 239 -25.30 -4.16 12.28
C ALA A 239 -24.69 -5.24 11.36
N LEU A 240 -24.42 -4.90 10.10
CA LEU A 240 -23.75 -5.81 9.18
C LEU A 240 -22.35 -6.19 9.65
N PHE A 241 -21.55 -5.21 10.09
CA PHE A 241 -20.22 -5.47 10.64
C PHE A 241 -20.25 -6.45 11.83
N LYS A 242 -21.18 -6.27 12.75
CA LYS A 242 -21.35 -7.15 13.92
C LYS A 242 -21.75 -8.58 13.52
N ARG A 243 -22.54 -8.72 12.44
CA ARG A 243 -23.04 -10.01 11.95
C ARG A 243 -22.00 -10.80 11.17
N ILE A 244 -21.15 -10.13 10.40
CA ILE A 244 -20.14 -10.80 9.57
C ILE A 244 -18.94 -11.26 10.41
N GLY A 245 -18.64 -12.55 10.35
CA GLY A 245 -17.42 -13.18 10.89
C GLY A 245 -16.29 -13.18 9.86
N VAL A 246 -15.05 -13.24 10.35
CA VAL A 246 -13.85 -13.25 9.53
C VAL A 246 -13.01 -14.47 9.89
N ILE A 247 -12.57 -15.21 8.88
CA ILE A 247 -11.55 -16.25 8.99
C ILE A 247 -10.32 -15.74 8.26
N PHE A 248 -9.19 -15.71 8.97
CA PHE A 248 -7.87 -15.50 8.41
C PHE A 248 -7.32 -16.87 7.99
N PRO A 249 -7.22 -17.19 6.69
CA PRO A 249 -6.78 -18.52 6.27
C PRO A 249 -5.30 -18.77 6.57
N ASN A 250 -4.91 -20.06 6.62
CA ASN A 250 -3.53 -20.53 6.75
C ASN A 250 -2.82 -20.05 8.00
N GLN A 251 -3.48 -20.14 9.16
CA GLN A 251 -2.94 -19.70 10.45
C GLN A 251 -2.31 -20.80 11.29
N ALA A 252 -2.49 -22.08 10.94
CA ALA A 252 -1.90 -23.19 11.69
C ALA A 252 -0.36 -23.14 11.65
N GLU A 253 0.27 -23.82 12.60
CA GLU A 253 1.74 -23.98 12.61
C GLU A 253 2.19 -24.68 11.32
N GLY A 254 3.21 -24.15 10.68
CA GLY A 254 3.70 -24.63 9.38
C GLY A 254 2.94 -24.12 8.14
N ASP A 255 1.77 -23.48 8.32
CA ASP A 255 1.09 -22.82 7.21
C ASP A 255 1.80 -21.52 6.80
N ARG A 256 1.59 -21.05 5.58
CA ARG A 256 2.24 -19.85 5.04
C ARG A 256 1.76 -18.53 5.64
N GLY A 257 0.59 -18.49 6.27
CA GLY A 257 -0.06 -17.26 6.73
C GLY A 257 -1.15 -16.77 5.78
N THR A 258 -1.91 -15.79 6.22
CA THR A 258 -2.97 -15.18 5.42
C THR A 258 -2.36 -14.31 4.31
N HIS A 259 -2.86 -14.46 3.09
CA HIS A 259 -2.45 -13.61 1.97
C HIS A 259 -2.71 -12.14 2.26
N VAL A 260 -1.67 -11.35 2.10
CA VAL A 260 -1.73 -9.89 2.18
C VAL A 260 -1.24 -9.27 0.89
N ASN A 261 -1.83 -8.14 0.54
CA ASN A 261 -1.23 -7.22 -0.40
C ASN A 261 -0.90 -5.91 0.31
N ILE A 262 0.04 -5.14 -0.22
CA ILE A 262 0.60 -3.97 0.44
C ILE A 262 0.37 -2.70 -0.38
N SER A 263 0.31 -1.56 0.33
CA SER A 263 0.72 -0.30 -0.26
C SER A 263 2.17 -0.09 0.11
N GLY A 264 2.96 0.37 -0.83
CA GLY A 264 4.39 0.57 -0.60
C GLY A 264 4.94 1.80 -1.29
N ALA A 265 6.09 2.24 -0.81
CA ALA A 265 6.80 3.43 -1.27
C ALA A 265 8.24 3.10 -1.66
N GLY A 266 8.77 3.83 -2.63
CA GLY A 266 10.17 3.75 -3.06
C GLY A 266 10.72 5.11 -3.49
N LEU A 267 12.04 5.27 -3.33
CA LEU A 267 12.77 6.46 -3.77
C LEU A 267 13.00 6.38 -5.28
N VAL A 268 12.58 7.40 -6.02
CA VAL A 268 12.80 7.45 -7.46
C VAL A 268 14.29 7.66 -7.76
N LYS A 269 14.83 6.93 -8.74
CA LYS A 269 16.25 6.91 -9.07
C LYS A 269 16.80 8.29 -9.43
N THR A 270 16.02 9.07 -10.13
CA THR A 270 16.36 10.40 -10.64
C THR A 270 15.87 11.54 -9.75
N ALA A 271 15.37 11.24 -8.55
CA ALA A 271 14.79 12.20 -7.62
C ALA A 271 15.63 13.48 -7.50
N PRO A 272 15.10 14.65 -7.87
CA PRO A 272 15.82 15.91 -7.71
C PRO A 272 15.89 16.37 -6.25
N ASN A 273 14.88 16.05 -5.43
CA ASN A 273 14.76 16.49 -4.03
C ASN A 273 15.03 15.33 -3.06
N LYS A 274 16.17 14.62 -3.21
CA LYS A 274 16.49 13.40 -2.43
C LYS A 274 16.40 13.58 -0.92
N ALA A 275 16.84 14.71 -0.38
CA ALA A 275 16.81 14.96 1.06
C ALA A 275 15.35 15.08 1.56
N SER A 276 14.49 15.80 0.84
CA SER A 276 13.07 15.91 1.15
C SER A 276 12.35 14.56 1.00
N ALA A 277 12.70 13.79 -0.04
CA ALA A 277 12.17 12.44 -0.27
C ALA A 277 12.55 11.48 0.87
N ALA A 278 13.79 11.50 1.32
CA ALA A 278 14.25 10.68 2.45
C ALA A 278 13.45 11.00 3.73
N ARG A 279 13.29 12.28 4.05
CA ARG A 279 12.47 12.71 5.20
C ARG A 279 11.02 12.26 5.08
N PHE A 280 10.45 12.29 3.87
CA PHE A 280 9.09 11.84 3.63
C PHE A 280 8.96 10.32 3.79
N LEU A 281 9.90 9.54 3.25
CA LEU A 281 9.91 8.08 3.38
C LEU A 281 10.08 7.65 4.86
N ASP A 282 10.96 8.32 5.62
CA ASP A 282 11.10 8.08 7.06
C ASP A 282 9.82 8.42 7.82
N PHE A 283 9.18 9.56 7.51
CA PHE A 283 7.92 9.97 8.11
C PHE A 283 6.83 8.90 7.93
N LEU A 284 6.75 8.26 6.77
CA LEU A 284 5.76 7.20 6.51
C LEU A 284 5.89 6.00 7.46
N THR A 285 7.06 5.78 8.07
CA THR A 285 7.28 4.73 9.07
C THR A 285 6.99 5.18 10.50
N GLY A 286 6.81 6.48 10.74
CA GLY A 286 6.58 7.06 12.06
C GLY A 286 5.22 6.69 12.65
N ASP A 287 5.09 6.76 13.98
CA ASP A 287 3.85 6.39 14.70
C ASP A 287 2.66 7.20 14.23
N HIS A 288 2.85 8.51 14.02
CA HIS A 288 1.79 9.40 13.56
C HIS A 288 1.29 9.00 12.16
N ALA A 289 2.18 8.80 11.20
CA ALA A 289 1.84 8.41 9.84
C ALA A 289 1.17 7.02 9.80
N GLN A 290 1.71 6.05 10.54
CA GLN A 290 1.16 4.69 10.61
C GLN A 290 -0.23 4.68 11.27
N ALA A 291 -0.46 5.48 12.31
CA ALA A 291 -1.77 5.66 12.90
C ALA A 291 -2.76 6.29 11.90
N MET A 292 -2.36 7.31 11.15
CA MET A 292 -3.20 7.94 10.13
C MET A 292 -3.58 6.96 9.01
N LEU A 293 -2.64 6.15 8.52
CA LEU A 293 -2.89 5.11 7.52
C LEU A 293 -3.85 4.04 8.05
N ALA A 294 -3.64 3.56 9.28
CA ALA A 294 -4.49 2.54 9.88
C ALA A 294 -5.91 3.06 10.18
N LEU A 295 -6.03 4.26 10.74
CA LEU A 295 -7.31 4.84 11.13
C LEU A 295 -8.08 5.41 9.94
N GLY A 296 -7.40 6.04 8.98
CA GLY A 296 -8.01 6.71 7.84
C GLY A 296 -8.48 5.74 6.75
N ASN A 297 -7.69 4.70 6.48
CA ASN A 297 -7.94 3.77 5.38
C ASN A 297 -8.45 2.39 5.83
N MET A 298 -8.54 2.15 7.15
CA MET A 298 -8.90 0.84 7.70
C MET A 298 -7.96 -0.27 7.21
N GLU A 299 -6.70 0.05 6.96
CA GLU A 299 -5.65 -0.89 6.57
C GLU A 299 -4.81 -1.28 7.78
N TYR A 300 -4.26 -2.49 7.79
CA TYR A 300 -3.28 -2.86 8.81
C TYR A 300 -1.99 -2.07 8.59
N PRO A 301 -1.40 -1.50 9.63
CA PRO A 301 -0.13 -0.78 9.51
C PRO A 301 0.99 -1.74 9.09
N ALA A 302 2.02 -1.19 8.44
CA ALA A 302 3.24 -1.96 8.15
C ALA A 302 4.13 -2.10 9.39
N VAL A 303 4.03 -1.17 10.34
CA VAL A 303 4.72 -1.22 11.63
C VAL A 303 3.89 -2.07 12.61
N PRO A 304 4.42 -3.19 13.17
CA PRO A 304 3.63 -4.16 13.93
C PRO A 304 2.95 -3.60 15.18
N ASP A 305 3.60 -2.66 15.88
CA ASP A 305 3.12 -2.09 17.14
C ASP A 305 2.29 -0.81 16.97
N ALA A 306 2.05 -0.39 15.72
CA ALA A 306 1.21 0.76 15.47
C ALA A 306 -0.26 0.48 15.83
N PRO A 307 -1.01 1.49 16.30
CA PRO A 307 -2.40 1.32 16.71
C PRO A 307 -3.27 0.88 15.54
N LEU A 308 -4.20 -0.05 15.82
CA LEU A 308 -5.22 -0.46 14.88
C LEU A 308 -6.50 0.36 15.08
N HIS A 309 -7.26 0.50 14.01
CA HIS A 309 -8.65 0.95 14.17
C HIS A 309 -9.46 -0.11 14.94
N PRO A 310 -10.37 0.28 15.89
CA PRO A 310 -11.16 -0.67 16.68
C PRO A 310 -11.92 -1.71 15.84
N ALA A 311 -12.36 -1.35 14.63
CA ALA A 311 -13.00 -2.30 13.72
C ALA A 311 -12.02 -3.38 13.20
N LEU A 312 -10.74 -3.05 13.00
CA LEU A 312 -9.71 -4.04 12.66
C LEU A 312 -9.37 -4.93 13.85
N GLU A 313 -9.25 -4.35 15.04
CA GLU A 313 -9.02 -5.11 16.28
C GLU A 313 -10.15 -6.10 16.55
N ALA A 314 -11.41 -5.71 16.32
CA ALA A 314 -12.58 -6.56 16.46
C ALA A 314 -12.61 -7.74 15.47
N MET A 315 -11.94 -7.63 14.32
CA MET A 315 -11.76 -8.73 13.37
C MET A 315 -10.67 -9.72 13.80
N GLY A 316 -9.73 -9.28 14.63
CA GLY A 316 -8.62 -10.07 15.15
C GLY A 316 -7.27 -9.79 14.50
N ARG A 317 -6.23 -10.40 15.05
CA ARG A 317 -4.87 -10.39 14.54
C ARG A 317 -4.58 -11.69 13.81
N PHE A 318 -3.62 -11.64 12.90
CA PHE A 318 -3.26 -12.78 12.08
C PHE A 318 -1.75 -12.75 11.76
N ARG A 319 -1.24 -13.90 11.36
CA ARG A 319 0.08 -14.02 10.78
C ARG A 319 -0.05 -13.87 9.25
N ALA A 320 0.56 -12.81 8.71
CA ALA A 320 0.61 -12.59 7.27
C ALA A 320 1.58 -13.56 6.59
N GLU A 321 1.29 -13.96 5.36
CA GLU A 321 2.31 -14.58 4.53
C GLU A 321 3.39 -13.55 4.16
N PRO A 322 4.67 -13.99 3.98
CA PRO A 322 5.71 -13.10 3.48
C PRO A 322 5.37 -12.55 2.09
N VAL A 323 5.55 -11.26 1.89
CA VAL A 323 5.31 -10.62 0.59
C VAL A 323 6.51 -10.85 -0.33
N ASP A 324 6.27 -11.60 -1.41
CA ASP A 324 7.23 -11.78 -2.50
C ASP A 324 6.71 -11.06 -3.75
N ALA A 325 7.08 -9.80 -3.88
CA ALA A 325 6.58 -8.92 -4.94
C ALA A 325 7.00 -9.38 -6.33
N GLU A 326 8.23 -9.89 -6.48
CA GLU A 326 8.78 -10.40 -7.74
C GLU A 326 8.01 -11.63 -8.21
N LYS A 327 7.80 -12.61 -7.32
CA LYS A 327 7.01 -13.81 -7.66
C LYS A 327 5.56 -13.47 -7.92
N THR A 328 4.98 -12.56 -7.14
CA THR A 328 3.59 -12.11 -7.37
C THR A 328 3.46 -11.47 -8.76
N ASN A 329 4.40 -10.61 -9.14
CA ASN A 329 4.41 -9.99 -10.48
C ASN A 329 4.62 -11.04 -11.59
N ALA A 330 5.59 -11.92 -11.44
CA ALA A 330 5.88 -12.96 -12.45
C ALA A 330 4.70 -13.91 -12.66
N ASN A 331 3.96 -14.21 -11.59
CA ASN A 331 2.82 -15.12 -11.61
C ASN A 331 1.47 -14.44 -11.93
N ALA A 332 1.40 -13.11 -12.01
CA ALA A 332 0.12 -12.42 -12.20
C ALA A 332 -0.61 -12.81 -13.49
N ALA A 333 0.07 -12.81 -14.63
CA ALA A 333 -0.52 -13.20 -15.91
C ALA A 333 -0.84 -14.71 -15.99
N PRO A 334 0.06 -15.62 -15.59
CA PRO A 334 -0.27 -17.06 -15.47
C PRO A 334 -1.45 -17.32 -14.53
N ALA A 335 -1.54 -16.66 -13.38
CA ALA A 335 -2.64 -16.79 -12.43
C ALA A 335 -3.98 -16.37 -13.04
N LEU A 336 -4.04 -15.24 -13.74
CA LEU A 336 -5.25 -14.79 -14.42
C LEU A 336 -5.72 -15.82 -15.45
N GLN A 337 -4.81 -16.32 -16.30
CA GLN A 337 -5.12 -17.33 -17.29
C GLN A 337 -5.65 -18.63 -16.65
N LEU A 338 -5.05 -19.03 -15.54
CA LEU A 338 -5.43 -20.21 -14.78
C LEU A 338 -6.84 -20.06 -14.20
N LEU A 339 -7.15 -18.93 -13.55
CA LEU A 339 -8.49 -18.64 -13.03
C LEU A 339 -9.56 -18.67 -14.13
N GLN A 340 -9.26 -18.08 -15.30
CA GLN A 340 -10.18 -18.05 -16.44
C GLN A 340 -10.44 -19.45 -17.01
N ARG A 341 -9.38 -20.28 -17.17
CA ARG A 341 -9.52 -21.68 -17.62
C ARG A 341 -10.31 -22.53 -16.62
N ALA A 342 -10.20 -22.23 -15.34
CA ALA A 342 -10.94 -22.91 -14.28
C ALA A 342 -12.44 -22.54 -14.24
N GLY A 343 -12.87 -21.56 -15.05
CA GLY A 343 -14.27 -21.11 -15.07
C GLY A 343 -14.60 -19.96 -14.10
N TRP A 344 -13.62 -19.44 -13.38
CA TRP A 344 -13.78 -18.23 -12.57
C TRP A 344 -13.66 -17.02 -13.51
N ARG A 345 -14.79 -16.38 -13.82
CA ARG A 345 -14.86 -15.30 -14.83
C ARG A 345 -15.37 -13.98 -14.24
#